data_57c0727ba895b130f40abe7a2de52f26
#
_entry.id   57c0727ba895b130f40abe7a2de52f26
#
_cell.length_a   1.000
_cell.length_b   1.000
_cell.length_c   1.000
_cell.angle_alpha   90.00
_cell.angle_beta   90.00
_cell.angle_gamma   90.00
#
_symmetry.space_group_name_H-M   'P 1'
#
loop_
_entity.id
_entity.type
_entity.pdbx_description
1 polymer ?
#
loop_
_entity_poly.entity_id
_entity_poly.type
_entity_poly.pdbx_seq_one_letter_code
_entity_poly.pdbx_strand_id
1 'polypeptide(L)'
;DDLVVLSETEWNYFLQKYNRASILIPNAIRFYEKRACSLIREKYGLARGEYILYVGRISPEKGTLDLVEGYRKAKTGKKLVLVGPLDDSEYCRAVQQQAQNDPNIIMTDYVVGDSLKELYSNCRLFVLPSHTEGLSLSLLEALSIGARCLVSDIPENTVVTDIYGAAFKPEDTDDLARALERECTQEYPDAMRQQQIQYIHTNFEYDVMLDRYEEVYHHVVGDPLKAMPSTLKKGRVPAGAKA
;
A
#
# COMPACT_ATOMS: atom_id res chain seq x y z
N ASP A 1 14.93 -11.64 25.42
CA ASP A 1 14.03 -11.80 24.25
C ASP A 1 13.77 -10.43 23.65
N ASP A 2 14.08 -10.24 22.37
CA ASP A 2 13.79 -9.01 21.63
C ASP A 2 12.41 -9.08 20.99
N LEU A 3 11.77 -7.91 20.89
CA LEU A 3 10.48 -7.74 20.23
C LEU A 3 10.68 -6.96 18.94
N VAL A 4 10.30 -7.55 17.82
CA VAL A 4 10.30 -6.87 16.52
C VAL A 4 8.88 -6.38 16.21
N VAL A 5 8.75 -5.16 15.72
CA VAL A 5 7.50 -4.51 15.33
C VAL A 5 7.62 -3.94 13.92
N LEU A 6 6.47 -3.79 13.24
CA LEU A 6 6.43 -3.42 11.82
C LEU A 6 6.21 -1.92 11.58
N SER A 7 5.73 -1.19 12.58
CA SER A 7 5.40 0.24 12.46
C SER A 7 5.82 1.06 13.68
N GLU A 8 5.98 2.37 13.49
CA GLU A 8 6.23 3.30 14.61
C GLU A 8 5.05 3.36 15.59
N THR A 9 3.83 3.17 15.10
CA THR A 9 2.63 3.08 15.92
C THR A 9 2.74 1.91 16.90
N GLU A 10 3.10 0.72 16.42
CA GLU A 10 3.32 -0.46 17.26
C GLU A 10 4.49 -0.24 18.21
N TRP A 11 5.60 0.34 17.72
CA TRP A 11 6.77 0.67 18.54
C TRP A 11 6.39 1.56 19.73
N ASN A 12 5.67 2.66 19.46
CA ASN A 12 5.18 3.58 20.48
C ASN A 12 4.19 2.90 21.43
N TYR A 13 3.29 2.07 20.93
CA TYR A 13 2.33 1.33 21.75
C TYR A 13 3.01 0.44 22.78
N PHE A 14 3.99 -0.38 22.35
CA PHE A 14 4.72 -1.25 23.28
C PHE A 14 5.56 -0.47 24.28
N LEU A 15 6.19 0.62 23.84
CA LEU A 15 6.98 1.46 24.72
C LEU A 15 6.09 2.15 25.79
N GLN A 16 4.99 2.76 25.39
CA GLN A 16 4.13 3.54 26.30
C GLN A 16 3.31 2.66 27.23
N LYS A 17 2.73 1.58 26.70
CA LYS A 17 1.80 0.74 27.45
C LYS A 17 2.50 -0.27 28.34
N TYR A 18 3.62 -0.82 27.90
CA TYR A 18 4.32 -1.91 28.57
C TYR A 18 5.74 -1.54 29.02
N ASN A 19 6.18 -0.30 28.77
CA ASN A 19 7.57 0.14 28.97
C ASN A 19 8.58 -0.83 28.36
N ARG A 20 8.22 -1.42 27.20
CA ARG A 20 9.02 -2.44 26.51
C ARG A 20 9.63 -1.84 25.24
N ALA A 21 10.95 -1.85 25.20
CA ALA A 21 11.69 -1.53 23.98
C ALA A 21 11.42 -2.60 22.91
N SER A 22 11.31 -2.17 21.67
CA SER A 22 11.16 -3.04 20.50
C SER A 22 12.05 -2.56 19.37
N ILE A 23 12.29 -3.44 18.41
CA ILE A 23 13.12 -3.19 17.23
C ILE A 23 12.17 -3.00 16.05
N LEU A 24 12.26 -1.85 15.37
CA LEU A 24 11.45 -1.57 14.20
C LEU A 24 12.11 -2.17 12.95
N ILE A 25 11.47 -3.19 12.39
CA ILE A 25 11.82 -3.77 11.08
C ILE A 25 10.55 -3.77 10.24
N PRO A 26 10.36 -2.79 9.35
CA PRO A 26 9.15 -2.69 8.54
C PRO A 26 9.07 -3.86 7.55
N ASN A 27 7.86 -4.12 7.06
CA ASN A 27 7.65 -5.02 5.93
C ASN A 27 8.48 -4.58 4.74
N ALA A 28 8.85 -5.56 3.90
CA ALA A 28 9.60 -5.33 2.68
C ALA A 28 8.99 -6.10 1.51
N ILE A 29 9.35 -5.71 0.30
CA ILE A 29 8.87 -6.31 -0.94
C ILE A 29 10.04 -6.68 -1.85
N ARG A 30 9.78 -7.63 -2.76
CA ARG A 30 10.68 -7.90 -3.89
C ARG A 30 10.26 -7.05 -5.07
N PHE A 31 11.23 -6.36 -5.65
CA PHE A 31 11.00 -5.53 -6.82
C PHE A 31 10.82 -6.34 -8.09
N TYR A 32 10.07 -5.76 -9.02
CA TYR A 32 9.92 -6.25 -10.38
C TYR A 32 9.85 -5.08 -11.35
N GLU A 33 10.24 -5.33 -12.59
CA GLU A 33 10.11 -4.35 -13.65
C GLU A 33 8.64 -4.16 -14.05
N LYS A 34 8.31 -2.95 -14.52
CA LYS A 34 7.00 -2.67 -15.09
C LYS A 34 6.65 -3.64 -16.21
N ARG A 35 5.39 -4.07 -16.22
CA ARG A 35 4.84 -4.96 -17.23
C ARG A 35 3.96 -4.20 -18.21
N ALA A 36 4.04 -4.60 -19.49
CA ALA A 36 3.11 -4.11 -20.50
C ALA A 36 1.68 -4.60 -20.21
N CYS A 37 0.69 -3.87 -20.73
CA CYS A 37 -0.72 -4.19 -20.57
C CYS A 37 -1.14 -5.22 -21.63
N SER A 38 -1.03 -6.52 -21.34
CA SER A 38 -1.39 -7.63 -22.24
C SER A 38 -2.41 -8.57 -21.63
N LEU A 39 -2.06 -9.29 -20.56
CA LEU A 39 -2.94 -10.26 -19.90
C LEU A 39 -4.22 -9.63 -19.34
N ILE A 40 -4.08 -8.46 -18.71
CA ILE A 40 -5.23 -7.76 -18.13
C ILE A 40 -6.15 -7.15 -19.19
N ARG A 41 -5.60 -6.84 -20.37
CA ARG A 41 -6.41 -6.41 -21.54
C ARG A 41 -7.26 -7.56 -22.05
N GLU A 42 -6.66 -8.73 -22.23
CA GLU A 42 -7.34 -9.93 -22.71
C GLU A 42 -8.41 -10.38 -21.72
N LYS A 43 -8.05 -10.46 -20.42
CA LYS A 43 -8.93 -11.05 -19.40
C LYS A 43 -10.03 -10.11 -18.92
N TYR A 44 -9.73 -8.82 -18.78
CA TYR A 44 -10.62 -7.85 -18.11
C TYR A 44 -10.98 -6.65 -18.99
N GLY A 45 -10.50 -6.57 -20.23
CA GLY A 45 -10.72 -5.43 -21.11
C GLY A 45 -10.15 -4.12 -20.56
N LEU A 46 -9.02 -4.18 -19.85
CA LEU A 46 -8.37 -3.03 -19.24
C LEU A 46 -7.27 -2.49 -20.16
N ALA A 47 -7.15 -1.16 -20.24
CA ALA A 47 -6.04 -0.50 -20.90
C ALA A 47 -5.24 0.37 -19.90
N ARG A 48 -4.02 0.71 -20.28
CA ARG A 48 -3.12 1.51 -19.46
C ARG A 48 -3.73 2.88 -19.13
N GLY A 49 -3.77 3.22 -17.85
CA GLY A 49 -4.26 4.50 -17.36
C GLY A 49 -5.79 4.64 -17.34
N GLU A 50 -6.54 3.57 -17.59
CA GLU A 50 -8.00 3.61 -17.68
C GLU A 50 -8.72 3.09 -16.44
N TYR A 51 -7.99 2.74 -15.40
CA TYR A 51 -8.61 2.21 -14.18
C TYR A 51 -7.91 2.67 -12.90
N ILE A 52 -8.71 2.69 -11.85
CA ILE A 52 -8.31 2.83 -10.45
C ILE A 52 -8.15 1.42 -9.91
N LEU A 53 -7.08 1.15 -9.15
CA LEU A 53 -6.74 -0.16 -8.63
C LEU A 53 -6.79 -0.18 -7.11
N TYR A 54 -7.48 -1.16 -6.55
CA TYR A 54 -7.35 -1.60 -5.16
C TYR A 54 -6.82 -3.03 -5.13
N VAL A 55 -5.90 -3.33 -4.22
CA VAL A 55 -5.39 -4.69 -3.98
C VAL A 55 -5.35 -4.95 -2.47
N GLY A 56 -6.11 -5.93 -2.02
CA GLY A 56 -6.18 -6.28 -0.61
C GLY A 56 -7.36 -7.17 -0.29
N ARG A 57 -7.48 -7.60 0.97
CA ARG A 57 -8.66 -8.34 1.44
C ARG A 57 -9.92 -7.46 1.34
N ILE A 58 -11.04 -8.09 1.04
CA ILE A 58 -12.35 -7.43 1.05
C ILE A 58 -12.92 -7.53 2.47
N SER A 59 -12.58 -6.58 3.33
CA SER A 59 -12.92 -6.62 4.75
C SER A 59 -13.15 -5.22 5.33
N PRO A 60 -13.87 -5.09 6.47
CA PRO A 60 -14.23 -3.78 7.03
C PRO A 60 -13.03 -2.88 7.28
N GLU A 61 -11.97 -3.40 7.87
CA GLU A 61 -10.74 -2.65 8.18
C GLU A 61 -10.02 -2.13 6.93
N LYS A 62 -10.32 -2.70 5.75
CA LYS A 62 -9.76 -2.27 4.46
C LYS A 62 -10.62 -1.22 3.73
N GLY A 63 -11.79 -0.86 4.25
CA GLY A 63 -12.61 0.25 3.75
C GLY A 63 -13.12 0.08 2.32
N THR A 64 -13.30 -1.15 1.83
CA THR A 64 -13.69 -1.38 0.43
C THR A 64 -15.11 -0.93 0.11
N LEU A 65 -16.03 -0.92 1.09
CA LEU A 65 -17.36 -0.33 0.91
C LEU A 65 -17.28 1.19 0.71
N ASP A 66 -16.45 1.88 1.51
CA ASP A 66 -16.23 3.31 1.37
C ASP A 66 -15.63 3.64 0.00
N LEU A 67 -14.73 2.77 -0.49
CA LEU A 67 -14.15 2.95 -1.82
C LEU A 67 -15.21 2.84 -2.92
N VAL A 68 -16.08 1.85 -2.87
CA VAL A 68 -17.18 1.69 -3.84
C VAL A 68 -18.13 2.87 -3.77
N GLU A 69 -18.51 3.32 -2.58
CA GLU A 69 -19.39 4.47 -2.40
C GLU A 69 -18.72 5.76 -2.91
N GLY A 70 -17.50 6.05 -2.49
CA GLY A 70 -16.74 7.23 -2.94
C GLY A 70 -16.52 7.24 -4.45
N TYR A 71 -16.19 6.07 -5.04
CA TYR A 71 -16.05 5.94 -6.48
C TYR A 71 -17.34 6.24 -7.24
N ARG A 72 -18.49 5.80 -6.74
CA ARG A 72 -19.81 6.09 -7.35
C ARG A 72 -20.19 7.56 -7.30
N LYS A 73 -19.74 8.27 -6.27
CA LYS A 73 -19.93 9.73 -6.16
C LYS A 73 -18.98 10.48 -7.10
N ALA A 74 -17.78 9.93 -7.36
CA ALA A 74 -16.75 10.54 -8.17
C ALA A 74 -17.02 10.40 -9.67
N LYS A 75 -16.71 11.46 -10.43
CA LYS A 75 -16.82 11.49 -11.90
C LYS A 75 -15.46 11.32 -12.55
N THR A 76 -14.80 10.18 -12.30
CA THR A 76 -13.44 9.94 -12.76
C THR A 76 -13.34 9.53 -14.24
N GLY A 77 -14.41 8.97 -14.80
CA GLY A 77 -14.40 8.35 -16.13
C GLY A 77 -13.49 7.11 -16.24
N LYS A 78 -13.01 6.57 -15.12
CA LYS A 78 -12.14 5.39 -15.04
C LYS A 78 -12.90 4.20 -14.46
N LYS A 79 -12.51 2.99 -14.82
CA LYS A 79 -13.01 1.78 -14.16
C LYS A 79 -12.43 1.65 -12.75
N LEU A 80 -13.15 1.01 -11.84
CA LEU A 80 -12.64 0.58 -10.53
C LEU A 80 -12.36 -0.93 -10.57
N VAL A 81 -11.14 -1.33 -10.24
CA VAL A 81 -10.72 -2.73 -10.17
C VAL A 81 -10.40 -3.08 -8.73
N LEU A 82 -11.17 -4.00 -8.16
CA LEU A 82 -11.00 -4.54 -6.81
C LEU A 82 -10.38 -5.93 -6.91
N VAL A 83 -9.15 -6.07 -6.45
CA VAL A 83 -8.39 -7.33 -6.43
C VAL A 83 -8.31 -7.83 -5.00
N GLY A 84 -8.87 -9.00 -4.74
CA GLY A 84 -8.81 -9.64 -3.44
C GLY A 84 -9.72 -10.85 -3.37
N PRO A 85 -9.44 -11.78 -2.43
CA PRO A 85 -10.25 -12.98 -2.30
C PRO A 85 -11.71 -12.63 -2.03
N LEU A 86 -12.61 -13.30 -2.77
CA LEU A 86 -14.05 -13.20 -2.58
C LEU A 86 -14.46 -14.34 -1.66
N ASP A 87 -14.85 -14.01 -0.45
CA ASP A 87 -15.33 -14.95 0.56
C ASP A 87 -16.82 -14.80 0.83
N ASP A 88 -17.36 -15.69 1.66
CA ASP A 88 -18.78 -15.72 2.02
C ASP A 88 -19.11 -14.82 3.22
N SER A 89 -18.25 -13.88 3.59
CA SER A 89 -18.52 -12.92 4.66
C SER A 89 -19.68 -11.98 4.26
N GLU A 90 -20.41 -11.51 5.25
CA GLU A 90 -21.49 -10.53 5.03
C GLU A 90 -20.96 -9.24 4.38
N TYR A 91 -19.78 -8.82 4.79
CA TYR A 91 -19.13 -7.64 4.24
C TYR A 91 -18.76 -7.81 2.76
N CYS A 92 -18.13 -8.94 2.41
CA CYS A 92 -17.78 -9.22 1.01
C CYS A 92 -19.02 -9.30 0.12
N ARG A 93 -20.10 -9.94 0.58
CA ARG A 93 -21.38 -9.97 -0.14
C ARG A 93 -21.98 -8.56 -0.31
N ALA A 94 -21.86 -7.67 0.69
CA ALA A 94 -22.32 -6.30 0.58
C ALA A 94 -21.53 -5.51 -0.48
N VAL A 95 -20.21 -5.68 -0.53
CA VAL A 95 -19.36 -5.08 -1.58
C VAL A 95 -19.75 -5.61 -2.97
N GLN A 96 -19.92 -6.93 -3.11
CA GLN A 96 -20.35 -7.54 -4.38
C GLN A 96 -21.72 -7.00 -4.83
N GLN A 97 -22.69 -6.90 -3.94
CA GLN A 97 -24.00 -6.37 -4.25
C GLN A 97 -23.94 -4.92 -4.74
N GLN A 98 -23.12 -4.10 -4.11
CA GLN A 98 -22.90 -2.74 -4.58
C GLN A 98 -22.19 -2.70 -5.93
N ALA A 99 -21.15 -3.53 -6.13
CA ALA A 99 -20.39 -3.57 -7.37
C ALA A 99 -21.21 -4.07 -8.58
N GLN A 100 -22.08 -5.06 -8.39
CA GLN A 100 -22.90 -5.64 -9.46
C GLN A 100 -23.79 -4.64 -10.21
N ASN A 101 -24.13 -3.52 -9.59
CA ASN A 101 -24.99 -2.50 -10.18
C ASN A 101 -24.22 -1.48 -11.04
N ASP A 102 -22.89 -1.60 -11.15
CA ASP A 102 -22.07 -0.70 -11.95
C ASP A 102 -21.10 -1.50 -12.84
N PRO A 103 -21.29 -1.50 -14.17
CA PRO A 103 -20.43 -2.24 -15.10
C PRO A 103 -18.99 -1.72 -15.15
N ASN A 104 -18.72 -0.57 -14.55
CA ASN A 104 -17.36 -0.02 -14.43
C ASN A 104 -16.61 -0.53 -13.20
N ILE A 105 -17.27 -1.28 -12.30
CA ILE A 105 -16.62 -1.90 -11.14
C ILE A 105 -16.33 -3.37 -11.46
N ILE A 106 -15.07 -3.74 -11.46
CA ILE A 106 -14.58 -5.09 -11.76
C ILE A 106 -14.02 -5.69 -10.46
N MET A 107 -14.62 -6.78 -9.99
CA MET A 107 -14.09 -7.59 -8.91
C MET A 107 -13.42 -8.83 -9.52
N THR A 108 -12.10 -8.97 -9.33
CA THR A 108 -11.31 -9.97 -10.05
C THR A 108 -11.11 -11.27 -9.28
N ASP A 109 -11.51 -11.33 -8.00
CA ASP A 109 -11.06 -12.35 -7.05
C ASP A 109 -9.53 -12.31 -6.86
N TYR A 110 -8.95 -13.40 -6.40
CA TYR A 110 -7.52 -13.50 -6.13
C TYR A 110 -6.69 -13.52 -7.41
N VAL A 111 -5.76 -12.57 -7.54
CA VAL A 111 -4.86 -12.45 -8.70
C VAL A 111 -3.42 -12.45 -8.23
N VAL A 112 -2.56 -13.21 -8.89
CA VAL A 112 -1.12 -13.33 -8.60
C VAL A 112 -0.28 -13.29 -9.87
N GLY A 113 1.04 -13.30 -9.70
CA GLY A 113 2.00 -13.41 -10.80
C GLY A 113 1.97 -12.22 -11.73
N ASP A 114 2.16 -12.48 -13.03
CA ASP A 114 2.33 -11.41 -14.01
C ASP A 114 1.06 -10.60 -14.24
N SER A 115 -0.12 -11.19 -14.08
CA SER A 115 -1.38 -10.43 -14.15
C SER A 115 -1.49 -9.38 -13.04
N LEU A 116 -1.07 -9.69 -11.81
CA LEU A 116 -1.03 -8.72 -10.71
C LEU A 116 -0.02 -7.61 -10.97
N LYS A 117 1.18 -7.98 -11.47
CA LYS A 117 2.22 -7.01 -11.85
C LYS A 117 1.74 -6.08 -12.97
N GLU A 118 1.01 -6.60 -13.96
CA GLU A 118 0.40 -5.77 -15.01
C GLU A 118 -0.65 -4.81 -14.43
N LEU A 119 -1.49 -5.26 -13.48
CA LEU A 119 -2.47 -4.40 -12.82
C LEU A 119 -1.81 -3.21 -12.12
N TYR A 120 -0.78 -3.44 -11.30
CA TYR A 120 -0.04 -2.34 -10.68
C TYR A 120 0.65 -1.44 -11.70
N SER A 121 1.29 -2.03 -12.74
CA SER A 121 2.10 -1.29 -13.72
C SER A 121 1.31 -0.34 -14.60
N ASN A 122 0.01 -0.59 -14.79
CA ASN A 122 -0.82 0.09 -15.76
C ASN A 122 -2.01 0.85 -15.16
N CYS A 123 -2.22 0.84 -13.84
CA CYS A 123 -3.28 1.62 -13.22
C CYS A 123 -3.05 3.13 -13.39
N ARG A 124 -4.13 3.89 -13.42
CA ARG A 124 -4.10 5.36 -13.34
C ARG A 124 -3.77 5.82 -11.93
N LEU A 125 -4.39 5.15 -10.97
CA LEU A 125 -4.31 5.48 -9.56
C LEU A 125 -4.43 4.18 -8.75
N PHE A 126 -3.54 3.98 -7.79
CA PHE A 126 -3.71 2.96 -6.75
C PHE A 126 -4.39 3.61 -5.54
N VAL A 127 -5.40 2.94 -4.96
CA VAL A 127 -6.14 3.45 -3.80
C VAL A 127 -6.09 2.46 -2.66
N LEU A 128 -5.74 2.94 -1.46
CA LEU A 128 -5.77 2.18 -0.22
C LEU A 128 -6.65 2.89 0.81
N PRO A 129 -7.95 2.51 0.93
CA PRO A 129 -8.91 3.20 1.78
C PRO A 129 -8.98 2.64 3.21
N SER A 130 -7.94 1.98 3.67
CA SER A 130 -7.93 1.24 4.94
C SER A 130 -8.17 2.15 6.15
N HIS A 131 -8.96 1.66 7.10
CA HIS A 131 -9.17 2.32 8.40
C HIS A 131 -8.02 2.02 9.37
N THR A 132 -7.37 0.87 9.20
CA THR A 132 -6.25 0.41 10.02
C THR A 132 -5.28 -0.40 9.17
N GLU A 133 -3.99 -0.16 9.39
CA GLU A 133 -2.89 -0.90 8.76
C GLU A 133 -1.75 -1.14 9.77
N GLY A 134 -0.89 -2.11 9.47
CA GLY A 134 0.46 -2.15 10.04
C GLY A 134 1.42 -1.41 9.11
N LEU A 135 1.83 -2.08 8.04
CA LEU A 135 2.48 -1.48 6.86
C LEU A 135 2.01 -2.29 5.65
N SER A 136 1.28 -1.66 4.75
CA SER A 136 0.63 -2.35 3.64
C SER A 136 1.63 -2.77 2.57
N LEU A 137 1.74 -4.09 2.32
CA LEU A 137 2.55 -4.63 1.23
C LEU A 137 2.03 -4.16 -0.14
N SER A 138 0.71 -4.13 -0.34
CA SER A 138 0.14 -3.68 -1.61
C SER A 138 0.42 -2.21 -1.91
N LEU A 139 0.52 -1.37 -0.88
CA LEU A 139 0.96 0.02 -1.03
C LEU A 139 2.44 0.11 -1.41
N LEU A 140 3.31 -0.66 -0.73
CA LEU A 140 4.73 -0.72 -1.07
C LEU A 140 4.94 -1.22 -2.51
N GLU A 141 4.20 -2.24 -2.94
CA GLU A 141 4.23 -2.74 -4.33
C GLU A 141 3.83 -1.66 -5.33
N ALA A 142 2.74 -0.93 -5.07
CA ALA A 142 2.31 0.17 -5.93
C ALA A 142 3.36 1.29 -6.01
N LEU A 143 3.90 1.70 -4.86
CA LEU A 143 4.93 2.73 -4.78
C LEU A 143 6.23 2.31 -5.48
N SER A 144 6.63 1.03 -5.37
CA SER A 144 7.89 0.50 -5.92
C SER A 144 8.00 0.59 -7.43
N ILE A 145 6.89 0.57 -8.12
CA ILE A 145 6.82 0.72 -9.57
C ILE A 145 6.43 2.14 -10.01
N GLY A 146 6.35 3.07 -9.06
CA GLY A 146 6.01 4.45 -9.32
C GLY A 146 4.55 4.66 -9.71
N ALA A 147 3.61 3.86 -9.21
CA ALA A 147 2.19 4.16 -9.34
C ALA A 147 1.83 5.40 -8.50
N ARG A 148 0.93 6.25 -9.01
CA ARG A 148 0.34 7.30 -8.18
C ARG A 148 -0.55 6.66 -7.13
N CYS A 149 -0.42 7.06 -5.86
CA CYS A 149 -1.17 6.47 -4.75
C CYS A 149 -2.07 7.50 -4.07
N LEU A 150 -3.29 7.08 -3.74
CA LEU A 150 -4.24 7.78 -2.88
C LEU A 150 -4.55 6.88 -1.69
N VAL A 151 -4.34 7.36 -0.48
CA VAL A 151 -4.48 6.57 0.73
C VAL A 151 -5.36 7.27 1.76
N SER A 152 -5.94 6.52 2.68
CA SER A 152 -6.55 7.11 3.87
C SER A 152 -5.48 7.80 4.73
N ASP A 153 -5.83 8.95 5.32
CA ASP A 153 -4.94 9.74 6.19
C ASP A 153 -4.82 9.09 7.57
N ILE A 154 -4.13 7.93 7.58
CA ILE A 154 -3.72 7.26 8.82
C ILE A 154 -2.18 7.21 8.87
N PRO A 155 -1.56 7.23 10.06
CA PRO A 155 -0.11 7.31 10.20
C PRO A 155 0.64 6.23 9.43
N GLU A 156 0.13 4.99 9.42
CA GLU A 156 0.74 3.84 8.78
C GLU A 156 0.84 3.99 7.25
N ASN A 157 -0.09 4.70 6.64
CA ASN A 157 -0.11 4.98 5.20
C ASN A 157 0.71 6.23 4.87
N THR A 158 0.52 7.30 5.63
CA THR A 158 1.13 8.59 5.32
C THR A 158 2.64 8.60 5.55
N VAL A 159 3.15 7.78 6.47
CA VAL A 159 4.61 7.64 6.71
C VAL A 159 5.39 7.22 5.46
N VAL A 160 4.78 6.44 4.56
CA VAL A 160 5.43 5.99 3.31
C VAL A 160 5.01 6.78 2.08
N THR A 161 3.88 7.52 2.15
CA THR A 161 3.33 8.28 1.01
C THR A 161 3.52 9.80 1.12
N ASP A 162 3.99 10.32 2.25
CA ASP A 162 4.00 11.75 2.63
C ASP A 162 4.34 12.72 1.47
N ILE A 163 5.36 12.38 0.67
CA ILE A 163 5.80 13.21 -0.47
C ILE A 163 5.43 12.61 -1.84
N TYR A 164 5.00 11.36 -1.91
CA TYR A 164 4.79 10.62 -3.17
C TYR A 164 3.33 10.23 -3.43
N GLY A 165 2.45 10.45 -2.47
CA GLY A 165 1.03 10.12 -2.57
C GLY A 165 0.14 11.28 -2.19
N ALA A 166 -1.16 11.05 -2.30
CA ALA A 166 -2.18 11.93 -1.79
C ALA A 166 -2.97 11.21 -0.69
N ALA A 167 -3.53 11.95 0.24
CA ALA A 167 -4.37 11.41 1.29
C ALA A 167 -5.78 11.98 1.24
N PHE A 168 -6.72 11.23 1.81
CA PHE A 168 -8.10 11.63 2.06
C PHE A 168 -8.50 11.23 3.48
N LYS A 169 -9.50 11.89 4.02
CA LYS A 169 -9.97 11.66 5.39
C LYS A 169 -10.62 10.27 5.50
N PRO A 170 -10.15 9.41 6.43
CA PRO A 170 -10.73 8.08 6.65
C PRO A 170 -12.23 8.13 6.89
N GLU A 171 -12.98 7.14 6.38
CA GLU A 171 -14.44 7.01 6.53
C GLU A 171 -15.26 8.19 5.95
N ASP A 172 -14.65 9.09 5.19
CA ASP A 172 -15.29 10.21 4.53
C ASP A 172 -15.37 9.95 3.01
N THR A 173 -16.47 9.34 2.58
CA THR A 173 -16.68 8.96 1.16
C THR A 173 -16.84 10.17 0.24
N ASP A 174 -17.22 11.34 0.75
CA ASP A 174 -17.28 12.57 -0.04
C ASP A 174 -15.90 13.17 -0.24
N ASP A 175 -15.02 13.11 0.76
CA ASP A 175 -13.64 13.52 0.62
C ASP A 175 -12.88 12.57 -0.30
N LEU A 176 -13.11 11.25 -0.17
CA LEU A 176 -12.57 10.24 -1.07
C LEU A 176 -13.01 10.52 -2.53
N ALA A 177 -14.28 10.85 -2.76
CA ALA A 177 -14.77 11.15 -4.11
C ALA A 177 -14.04 12.35 -4.72
N ARG A 178 -13.92 13.46 -3.97
CA ARG A 178 -13.16 14.65 -4.41
C ARG A 178 -11.69 14.31 -4.70
N ALA A 179 -11.07 13.51 -3.83
CA ALA A 179 -9.69 13.08 -3.99
C ALA A 179 -9.52 12.19 -5.24
N LEU A 180 -10.43 11.25 -5.49
CA LEU A 180 -10.41 10.41 -6.71
C LEU A 180 -10.48 11.26 -7.99
N GLU A 181 -11.38 12.24 -8.05
CA GLU A 181 -11.49 13.14 -9.21
C GLU A 181 -10.20 13.93 -9.44
N ARG A 182 -9.65 14.52 -8.38
CA ARG A 182 -8.40 15.28 -8.42
C ARG A 182 -7.24 14.41 -8.89
N GLU A 183 -7.03 13.26 -8.25
CA GLU A 183 -5.88 12.41 -8.49
C GLU A 183 -5.92 11.68 -9.85
N CYS A 184 -7.12 11.40 -10.36
CA CYS A 184 -7.29 10.84 -11.69
C CYS A 184 -6.98 11.83 -12.83
N THR A 185 -7.08 13.14 -12.58
CA THR A 185 -6.82 14.17 -13.60
C THR A 185 -5.40 14.73 -13.54
N GLN A 186 -4.80 14.82 -12.35
CA GLN A 186 -3.47 15.36 -12.15
C GLN A 186 -2.37 14.56 -12.84
N GLU A 187 -1.43 15.25 -13.50
CA GLU A 187 -0.20 14.63 -13.98
C GLU A 187 0.69 14.20 -12.81
N TYR A 188 1.40 13.10 -12.98
CA TYR A 188 2.41 12.63 -12.03
C TYR A 188 3.78 12.68 -12.71
N PRO A 189 4.63 13.68 -12.41
CA PRO A 189 5.89 13.91 -13.11
C PRO A 189 6.83 12.71 -13.01
N ASP A 190 7.52 12.39 -14.11
CA ASP A 190 8.45 11.26 -14.14
C ASP A 190 9.60 11.40 -13.13
N ALA A 191 10.08 12.62 -12.89
CA ALA A 191 11.10 12.86 -11.87
C ALA A 191 10.63 12.46 -10.48
N MET A 192 9.41 12.83 -10.10
CA MET A 192 8.81 12.43 -8.80
C MET A 192 8.61 10.92 -8.73
N ARG A 193 8.17 10.31 -9.84
CA ARG A 193 8.03 8.86 -9.94
C ARG A 193 9.34 8.11 -9.73
N GLN A 194 10.43 8.60 -10.31
CA GLN A 194 11.76 7.99 -10.11
C GLN A 194 12.27 8.16 -8.67
N GLN A 195 12.06 9.31 -8.06
CA GLN A 195 12.40 9.53 -6.65
C GLN A 195 11.60 8.60 -5.73
N GLN A 196 10.30 8.43 -5.98
CA GLN A 196 9.45 7.48 -5.26
C GLN A 196 10.01 6.04 -5.36
N ILE A 197 10.28 5.57 -6.57
CA ILE A 197 10.85 4.23 -6.81
C ILE A 197 12.16 4.08 -6.03
N GLN A 198 13.08 5.03 -6.16
CA GLN A 198 14.37 5.00 -5.47
C GLN A 198 14.21 4.97 -3.94
N TYR A 199 13.29 5.77 -3.40
CA TYR A 199 13.00 5.79 -1.96
C TYR A 199 12.54 4.42 -1.45
N ILE A 200 11.60 3.79 -2.16
CA ILE A 200 11.09 2.47 -1.77
C ILE A 200 12.17 1.40 -1.91
N HIS A 201 12.96 1.42 -2.97
CA HIS A 201 14.09 0.51 -3.14
C HIS A 201 15.12 0.60 -2.00
N THR A 202 15.46 1.81 -1.61
CA THR A 202 16.47 2.02 -0.56
C THR A 202 16.00 1.56 0.83
N ASN A 203 14.69 1.64 1.11
CA ASN A 203 14.20 1.49 2.49
C ASN A 203 13.38 0.21 2.72
N PHE A 204 12.77 -0.36 1.68
CA PHE A 204 11.78 -1.44 1.79
C PHE A 204 12.09 -2.63 0.86
N GLU A 205 13.32 -2.76 0.39
CA GLU A 205 13.75 -3.94 -0.33
C GLU A 205 13.93 -5.14 0.60
N TYR A 206 13.60 -6.32 0.09
CA TYR A 206 13.61 -7.56 0.85
C TYR A 206 14.98 -7.86 1.48
N ASP A 207 16.08 -7.62 0.75
CA ASP A 207 17.43 -7.85 1.24
C ASP A 207 17.78 -6.89 2.39
N VAL A 208 17.34 -5.63 2.34
CA VAL A 208 17.49 -4.66 3.45
C VAL A 208 16.78 -5.14 4.72
N MET A 209 15.61 -5.74 4.58
CA MET A 209 14.88 -6.33 5.70
C MET A 209 15.62 -7.55 6.26
N LEU A 210 16.12 -8.43 5.39
CA LEU A 210 16.88 -9.62 5.81
C LEU A 210 18.14 -9.25 6.59
N ASP A 211 18.91 -8.28 6.12
CA ASP A 211 20.10 -7.78 6.82
C ASP A 211 19.76 -7.32 8.26
N ARG A 212 18.65 -6.61 8.42
CA ARG A 212 18.19 -6.16 9.75
C ARG A 212 17.80 -7.33 10.65
N TYR A 213 17.11 -8.35 10.12
CA TYR A 213 16.79 -9.55 10.90
C TYR A 213 18.06 -10.36 11.24
N GLU A 214 19.02 -10.45 10.33
CA GLU A 214 20.30 -11.10 10.60
C GLU A 214 21.05 -10.42 11.75
N GLU A 215 21.08 -9.09 11.77
CA GLU A 215 21.66 -8.31 12.87
C GLU A 215 20.98 -8.61 14.22
N VAL A 216 19.63 -8.71 14.25
CA VAL A 216 18.90 -9.09 15.45
C VAL A 216 19.28 -10.50 15.92
N TYR A 217 19.35 -11.46 15.00
CA TYR A 217 19.73 -12.83 15.33
C TYR A 217 21.15 -12.91 15.88
N HIS A 218 22.12 -12.23 15.26
CA HIS A 218 23.50 -12.16 15.80
C HIS A 218 23.54 -11.57 17.21
N HIS A 219 22.75 -10.53 17.45
CA HIS A 219 22.64 -9.94 18.80
C HIS A 219 22.08 -10.93 19.83
N VAL A 220 21.00 -11.64 19.48
CA VAL A 220 20.34 -12.59 20.38
C VAL A 220 21.22 -13.80 20.71
N VAL A 221 22.00 -14.30 19.74
CA VAL A 221 22.92 -15.45 19.97
C VAL A 221 24.23 -15.04 20.63
N GLY A 222 24.46 -13.75 20.88
CA GLY A 222 25.63 -13.25 21.58
C GLY A 222 26.90 -13.26 20.71
N ASP A 223 26.78 -13.03 19.39
CA ASP A 223 27.95 -12.95 18.50
C ASP A 223 28.78 -11.69 18.81
N PRO A 224 30.02 -11.84 19.34
CA PRO A 224 30.85 -10.71 19.75
C PRO A 224 31.34 -9.84 18.59
N LEU A 225 31.21 -10.31 17.35
CA LEU A 225 31.74 -9.62 16.16
C LEU A 225 30.74 -8.61 15.57
N LYS A 226 29.47 -8.65 15.96
CA LYS A 226 28.43 -7.73 15.48
C LYS A 226 27.64 -7.10 16.61
N ALA A 227 28.13 -5.95 17.11
CA ALA A 227 27.33 -5.12 18.00
C ALA A 227 26.12 -4.58 17.24
N MET A 228 24.93 -4.54 17.91
CA MET A 228 23.70 -4.00 17.32
C MET A 228 23.92 -2.58 16.79
N PRO A 229 23.72 -2.31 15.49
CA PRO A 229 23.93 -0.99 14.90
C PRO A 229 23.06 0.06 15.59
N SER A 230 23.59 1.28 15.70
CA SER A 230 22.87 2.42 16.28
C SER A 230 21.57 2.78 15.53
N THR A 231 21.46 2.37 14.26
CA THR A 231 20.31 2.53 13.38
C THR A 231 19.10 1.70 13.80
N LEU A 232 19.32 0.52 14.39
CA LEU A 232 18.22 -0.30 14.93
C LEU A 232 17.70 0.19 16.28
N LYS A 233 18.50 0.99 17.00
CA LYS A 233 18.13 1.55 18.32
C LYS A 233 17.23 2.80 18.24
N LYS A 234 17.09 3.40 17.06
CA LYS A 234 16.26 4.60 16.86
C LYS A 234 15.10 4.21 15.95
N GLY A 235 13.98 3.81 16.55
CA GLY A 235 12.74 3.51 15.85
C GLY A 235 12.24 4.68 14.98
N ARG A 236 12.92 4.95 13.88
CA ARG A 236 12.44 5.87 12.84
C ARG A 236 12.43 5.10 11.53
N VAL A 237 11.24 4.94 10.96
CA VAL A 237 11.11 4.80 9.51
C VAL A 237 11.82 6.02 8.92
N PRO A 238 12.73 5.86 7.93
CA PRO A 238 13.39 7.00 7.32
C PRO A 238 12.30 7.94 6.80
N ALA A 239 12.10 9.08 7.45
CA ALA A 239 11.24 10.13 6.92
C ALA A 239 11.84 10.53 5.56
N GLY A 240 11.01 10.55 4.52
CA GLY A 240 11.43 11.04 3.23
C GLY A 240 12.12 12.38 3.42
N ALA A 241 13.31 12.49 2.88
CA ALA A 241 14.09 13.73 2.99
C ALA A 241 13.24 14.89 2.48
N LYS A 242 12.85 15.78 3.37
CA LYS A 242 12.28 17.07 2.98
C LYS A 242 13.38 17.78 2.18
N ALA A 243 13.19 17.89 0.88
CA ALA A 243 13.98 18.75 0.02
C ALA A 243 13.51 20.21 0.18
#